data_f4f0020178e644783c8559433ea4f3b5
#
_entry.id   f4f0020178e644783c8559433ea4f3b5
#
_cell.length_a   1.000
_cell.length_b   1.000
_cell.length_c   1.000
_cell.angle_alpha   90.00
_cell.angle_beta   90.00
_cell.angle_gamma   90.00
#
_symmetry.space_group_name_H-M   'P 1'
#
loop_
_entity.id
_entity.type
_entity.pdbx_description
1 polymer ?
#
loop_
_entity_poly.entity_id
_entity_poly.type
_entity_poly.pdbx_seq_one_letter_code
_entity_poly.pdbx_strand_id
1 'polypeptide(L)'
;MDFREKLKIIKGIIVETAKKYNIGIFKIILFGSRARGDYTEDSDWDILLVTEKKIDRKTKRKFLVESRRKIIKTINDPIDIIIIDKDHFEEYKNIYGDIAGIAKLEGITI
;
A
#
# COMPACT_ATOMS: atom_id res chain seq x y z
N MET A 1 14.08 -8.20 12.07
CA MET A 1 12.79 -8.63 11.50
C MET A 1 12.99 -9.13 10.08
N ASP A 2 12.40 -10.25 9.75
CA ASP A 2 12.44 -10.76 8.38
C ASP A 2 11.37 -10.12 7.50
N PHE A 3 11.37 -10.50 6.23
CA PHE A 3 10.44 -9.97 5.23
C PHE A 3 8.97 -10.16 5.64
N ARG A 4 8.62 -11.36 6.08
CA ARG A 4 7.25 -11.71 6.44
C ARG A 4 6.77 -10.92 7.64
N GLU A 5 7.62 -10.75 8.64
CA GLU A 5 7.29 -9.97 9.82
C GLU A 5 7.08 -8.50 9.48
N LYS A 6 7.95 -7.92 8.65
CA LYS A 6 7.81 -6.54 8.20
C LYS A 6 6.51 -6.34 7.43
N LEU A 7 6.18 -7.27 6.53
CA LEU A 7 4.95 -7.18 5.74
C LEU A 7 3.71 -7.23 6.61
N LYS A 8 3.73 -8.08 7.64
CA LYS A 8 2.63 -8.19 8.60
C LYS A 8 2.45 -6.89 9.39
N ILE A 9 3.54 -6.26 9.78
CA ILE A 9 3.52 -4.98 10.49
C ILE A 9 2.95 -3.89 9.59
N ILE A 10 3.39 -3.82 8.34
CA ILE A 10 2.89 -2.86 7.36
C ILE A 10 1.37 -2.98 7.22
N LYS A 11 0.90 -4.20 7.00
CA LYS A 11 -0.54 -4.45 6.87
C LYS A 11 -1.31 -4.04 8.13
N GLY A 12 -0.82 -4.41 9.30
CA GLY A 12 -1.47 -4.09 10.56
C GLY A 12 -1.61 -2.60 10.80
N ILE A 13 -0.55 -1.84 10.53
CA ILE A 13 -0.58 -0.38 10.69
C ILE A 13 -1.53 0.26 9.70
N ILE A 14 -1.53 -0.19 8.44
CA ILE A 14 -2.45 0.34 7.42
C ILE A 14 -3.90 0.08 7.84
N VAL A 15 -4.22 -1.13 8.26
CA VAL A 15 -5.57 -1.50 8.67
C VAL A 15 -6.04 -0.67 9.87
N GLU A 16 -5.21 -0.55 10.90
CA GLU A 16 -5.56 0.23 12.08
C GLU A 16 -5.73 1.71 11.79
N THR A 17 -4.83 2.28 11.00
CA THR A 17 -4.90 3.70 10.63
C THR A 17 -6.13 3.96 9.76
N ALA A 18 -6.45 3.05 8.85
CA ALA A 18 -7.66 3.16 8.04
C ALA A 18 -8.93 3.16 8.89
N LYS A 19 -8.99 2.31 9.91
CA LYS A 19 -10.12 2.31 10.85
C LYS A 19 -10.27 3.65 11.56
N LYS A 20 -9.16 4.23 11.98
CA LYS A 20 -9.17 5.53 12.65
C LYS A 20 -9.82 6.63 11.80
N TYR A 21 -9.61 6.58 10.50
CA TYR A 21 -10.13 7.59 9.57
C TYR A 21 -11.37 7.13 8.81
N ASN A 22 -12.00 6.02 9.20
CA ASN A 22 -13.18 5.46 8.55
C ASN A 22 -12.97 5.17 7.07
N ILE A 23 -11.80 4.68 6.72
CA ILE A 23 -11.46 4.30 5.35
C ILE A 23 -11.75 2.81 5.17
N GLY A 24 -12.69 2.47 4.27
CA GLY A 24 -12.93 1.09 3.90
C GLY A 24 -11.84 0.61 2.95
N ILE A 25 -11.26 -0.55 3.23
CA ILE A 25 -10.21 -1.14 2.42
C ILE A 25 -10.81 -2.22 1.51
N PHE A 26 -10.56 -2.09 0.20
CA PHE A 26 -10.91 -3.14 -0.76
C PHE A 26 -9.77 -4.13 -0.92
N LYS A 27 -8.55 -3.64 -1.17
CA LYS A 27 -7.35 -4.48 -1.31
C LYS A 27 -6.11 -3.72 -0.83
N ILE A 28 -5.12 -4.49 -0.36
CA ILE A 28 -3.77 -3.98 -0.12
C ILE A 28 -2.84 -4.86 -0.94
N ILE A 29 -2.05 -4.26 -1.83
CA ILE A 29 -1.19 -4.98 -2.75
C ILE A 29 0.25 -4.51 -2.57
N LEU A 30 1.15 -5.46 -2.32
CA LEU A 30 2.59 -5.21 -2.40
C LEU A 30 3.01 -5.35 -3.85
N PHE A 31 3.68 -4.35 -4.41
CA PHE A 31 4.21 -4.41 -5.76
C PHE A 31 5.66 -3.93 -5.76
N GLY A 32 6.24 -3.74 -6.94
CA GLY A 32 7.62 -3.30 -7.04
C GLY A 32 8.63 -4.40 -6.73
N SER A 33 9.88 -4.00 -6.43
CA SER A 33 11.00 -4.93 -6.27
C SER A 33 10.79 -5.95 -5.17
N ARG A 34 10.16 -5.56 -4.06
CA ARG A 34 9.93 -6.48 -2.95
C ARG A 34 8.90 -7.56 -3.28
N ALA A 35 7.98 -7.28 -4.20
CA ALA A 35 7.03 -8.28 -4.68
C ALA A 35 7.69 -9.20 -5.74
N ARG A 36 8.53 -8.62 -6.60
CA ARG A 36 9.22 -9.40 -7.65
C ARG A 36 10.35 -10.29 -7.11
N GLY A 37 10.91 -9.94 -5.94
CA GLY A 37 12.00 -10.69 -5.35
C GLY A 37 13.41 -10.18 -5.72
N ASP A 38 13.50 -9.09 -6.50
CA ASP A 38 14.79 -8.51 -6.90
C ASP A 38 15.19 -7.32 -6.03
N TYR A 39 14.77 -7.32 -4.78
CA TYR A 39 15.04 -6.23 -3.86
C TYR A 39 16.36 -6.38 -3.12
N THR A 40 16.84 -5.25 -2.59
CA THR A 40 17.95 -5.19 -1.65
C THR A 40 17.43 -4.66 -0.31
N GLU A 41 18.31 -4.60 0.70
CA GLU A 41 17.93 -4.05 2.01
C GLU A 41 17.50 -2.58 1.93
N ASP A 42 17.99 -1.85 0.92
CA ASP A 42 17.69 -0.43 0.75
C ASP A 42 16.45 -0.18 -0.12
N SER A 43 15.83 -1.22 -0.64
CA SER A 43 14.65 -1.07 -1.50
C SER A 43 13.44 -0.57 -0.72
N ASP A 44 12.64 0.27 -1.37
CA ASP A 44 11.38 0.74 -0.81
C ASP A 44 10.37 -0.41 -0.75
N TRP A 45 9.45 -0.31 0.20
CA TRP A 45 8.24 -1.12 0.19
C TRP A 45 7.19 -0.35 -0.60
N ASP A 46 6.75 -0.91 -1.72
CA ASP A 46 5.76 -0.26 -2.57
C ASP A 46 4.39 -0.88 -2.33
N ILE A 47 3.48 -0.09 -1.78
CA ILE A 47 2.15 -0.55 -1.40
C ILE A 47 1.08 0.22 -2.18
N LEU A 48 0.16 -0.52 -2.78
CA LEU A 48 -1.05 0.05 -3.34
C LEU A 48 -2.21 -0.26 -2.39
N LEU A 49 -2.79 0.79 -1.84
CA LEU A 49 -4.01 0.67 -1.03
C LEU A 49 -5.20 1.01 -1.92
N VAL A 50 -6.06 0.04 -2.14
CA VAL A 50 -7.29 0.24 -2.89
C VAL A 50 -8.42 0.40 -1.88
N THR A 51 -9.02 1.58 -1.87
CA THR A 51 -10.12 1.89 -0.95
C THR A 51 -11.46 1.55 -1.59
N GLU A 52 -12.47 1.25 -0.77
CA GLU A 52 -13.81 0.95 -1.28
C GLU A 52 -14.47 2.17 -1.93
N LYS A 53 -14.18 3.36 -1.40
CA LYS A 53 -14.71 4.63 -1.90
C LYS A 53 -13.60 5.64 -2.01
N LYS A 54 -13.80 6.64 -2.85
CA LYS A 54 -12.89 7.78 -2.90
C LYS A 54 -12.84 8.45 -1.54
N ILE A 55 -11.64 8.85 -1.13
CA ILE A 55 -11.45 9.60 0.11
C ILE A 55 -11.02 11.02 -0.25
N ASP A 56 -11.43 11.97 0.58
CA ASP A 56 -11.08 13.36 0.36
C ASP A 56 -9.58 13.59 0.57
N ARG A 57 -9.09 14.68 -0.01
CA ARG A 57 -7.67 15.01 0.02
C ARG A 57 -7.12 15.15 1.45
N LYS A 58 -7.89 15.77 2.33
CA LYS A 58 -7.47 16.01 3.71
C LYS A 58 -7.31 14.71 4.49
N THR A 59 -8.30 13.83 4.39
CA THR A 59 -8.28 12.51 5.04
C THR A 59 -7.13 11.66 4.48
N LYS A 60 -6.96 11.68 3.17
CA LYS A 60 -5.87 10.96 2.52
C LYS A 60 -4.50 11.40 3.04
N ARG A 61 -4.30 12.72 3.16
CA ARG A 61 -3.04 13.27 3.68
C ARG A 61 -2.78 12.82 5.11
N LYS A 62 -3.79 12.93 5.97
CA LYS A 62 -3.65 12.54 7.38
C LYS A 62 -3.33 11.05 7.50
N PHE A 63 -4.02 10.23 6.74
CA PHE A 63 -3.79 8.80 6.72
C PHE A 63 -2.34 8.48 6.28
N LEU A 64 -1.89 9.07 5.17
CA LEU A 64 -0.55 8.81 4.64
C LEU A 64 0.54 9.24 5.62
N VAL A 65 0.41 10.43 6.19
CA VAL A 65 1.41 10.94 7.15
C VAL A 65 1.50 10.01 8.37
N GLU A 66 0.37 9.66 8.94
CA GLU A 66 0.36 8.84 10.15
C GLU A 66 0.83 7.41 9.89
N SER A 67 0.31 6.76 8.85
CA SER A 67 0.67 5.37 8.56
C SER A 67 2.14 5.24 8.16
N ARG A 68 2.64 6.12 7.32
CA ARG A 68 4.06 6.09 6.88
C ARG A 68 4.99 6.31 8.06
N ARG A 69 4.69 7.28 8.92
CA ARG A 69 5.50 7.56 10.10
C ARG A 69 5.60 6.34 11.01
N LYS A 70 4.47 5.70 11.29
CA LYS A 70 4.44 4.53 12.16
C LYS A 70 5.19 3.35 11.55
N ILE A 71 5.03 3.12 10.26
CA ILE A 71 5.69 2.02 9.57
C ILE A 71 7.20 2.24 9.58
N ILE A 72 7.67 3.40 9.14
CA ILE A 72 9.11 3.71 9.09
C ILE A 72 9.74 3.59 10.47
N LYS A 73 9.06 4.09 11.50
CA LYS A 73 9.54 4.02 12.87
C LYS A 73 9.68 2.58 13.35
N THR A 74 8.80 1.68 12.89
CA THR A 74 8.76 0.29 13.37
C THR A 74 9.70 -0.61 12.60
N ILE A 75 9.70 -0.55 11.26
CA ILE A 75 10.50 -1.47 10.44
C ILE A 75 11.82 -0.87 9.97
N ASN A 76 11.99 0.43 10.12
CA ASN A 76 13.22 1.16 9.73
C ASN A 76 13.58 1.03 8.25
N ASP A 77 12.58 0.91 7.39
CA ASP A 77 12.74 0.88 5.93
C ASP A 77 11.88 1.96 5.29
N PRO A 78 12.28 2.48 4.12
CA PRO A 78 11.43 3.41 3.40
C PRO A 78 10.19 2.72 2.84
N ILE A 79 9.09 3.43 2.78
CA ILE A 79 7.83 2.91 2.26
C ILE A 79 7.13 3.96 1.41
N ASP A 80 6.53 3.52 0.32
CA ASP A 80 5.69 4.34 -0.54
C ASP A 80 4.30 3.73 -0.58
N ILE A 81 3.30 4.53 -0.25
CA ILE A 81 1.89 4.10 -0.25
C ILE A 81 1.15 4.93 -1.26
N ILE A 82 0.59 4.28 -2.27
CA ILE A 82 -0.26 4.91 -3.28
C ILE A 82 -1.69 4.49 -3.00
N ILE A 83 -2.61 5.44 -3.04
CA ILE A 83 -4.03 5.18 -2.76
C ILE A 83 -4.85 5.44 -4.00
N ILE A 84 -5.63 4.43 -4.42
CA ILE A 84 -6.66 4.57 -5.44
C ILE A 84 -7.95 3.96 -4.90
N ASP A 85 -9.09 4.31 -5.50
CA ASP A 85 -10.34 3.69 -5.11
C ASP A 85 -10.65 2.43 -5.94
N LYS A 86 -11.65 1.69 -5.52
CA LYS A 86 -12.06 0.45 -6.18
C LYS A 86 -12.45 0.67 -7.64
N ASP A 87 -13.16 1.75 -7.94
CA ASP A 87 -13.61 2.03 -9.30
C ASP A 87 -12.42 2.24 -10.24
N HIS A 88 -11.42 3.01 -9.80
CA HIS A 88 -10.19 3.19 -10.56
C HIS A 88 -9.50 1.83 -10.77
N PHE A 89 -9.36 1.06 -9.70
CA PHE A 89 -8.69 -0.24 -9.78
C PHE A 89 -9.39 -1.17 -10.78
N GLU A 90 -10.70 -1.31 -10.69
CA GLU A 90 -11.46 -2.19 -11.56
C GLU A 90 -11.41 -1.75 -13.03
N GLU A 91 -11.41 -0.44 -13.27
CA GLU A 91 -11.35 0.10 -14.62
C GLU A 91 -9.98 -0.06 -15.27
N TYR A 92 -8.90 0.12 -14.52
CA TYR A 92 -7.54 0.18 -15.06
C TYR A 92 -6.65 -1.02 -14.73
N LYS A 93 -7.14 -2.03 -14.04
CA LYS A 93 -6.31 -3.18 -13.61
C LYS A 93 -5.74 -4.01 -14.76
N ASN A 94 -6.27 -3.87 -15.97
CA ASN A 94 -5.78 -4.58 -17.15
C ASN A 94 -4.93 -3.68 -18.06
N ILE A 95 -4.65 -2.44 -17.62
CA ILE A 95 -3.87 -1.48 -18.39
C ILE A 95 -2.51 -1.32 -17.73
N TYR A 96 -1.47 -1.86 -18.36
CA TYR A 96 -0.12 -1.89 -17.78
C TYR A 96 0.46 -0.51 -17.47
N GLY A 97 0.11 0.50 -18.25
CA GLY A 97 0.60 1.86 -18.02
C GLY A 97 0.02 2.56 -16.80
N ASP A 98 -1.01 1.98 -16.16
CA ASP A 98 -1.62 2.51 -14.95
C ASP A 98 -1.12 1.74 -13.74
N ILE A 99 -1.07 2.40 -12.57
CA ILE A 99 -0.61 1.75 -11.34
C ILE A 99 -1.45 0.51 -11.00
N ALA A 100 -2.75 0.53 -11.31
CA ALA A 100 -3.62 -0.62 -11.08
C ALA A 100 -3.17 -1.84 -11.90
N GLY A 101 -2.81 -1.62 -13.17
CA GLY A 101 -2.32 -2.68 -14.03
C GLY A 101 -0.97 -3.24 -13.60
N ILE A 102 -0.07 -2.36 -13.19
CA ILE A 102 1.24 -2.77 -12.68
C ILE A 102 1.07 -3.62 -11.42
N ALA A 103 0.27 -3.16 -10.48
CA ALA A 103 0.03 -3.86 -9.23
C ALA A 103 -0.63 -5.21 -9.45
N LYS A 104 -1.59 -5.31 -10.38
CA LYS A 104 -2.24 -6.57 -10.70
C LYS A 104 -1.28 -7.56 -11.32
N LEU A 105 -0.41 -7.10 -12.22
CA LEU A 105 0.50 -7.99 -12.95
C LEU A 105 1.59 -8.54 -12.06
N GLU A 106 2.24 -7.71 -11.25
CA GLU A 106 3.41 -8.12 -10.47
C GLU A 106 3.18 -8.15 -8.96
N GLY A 107 2.01 -7.71 -8.50
CA GLY A 107 1.75 -7.54 -7.07
C GLY A 107 1.30 -8.79 -6.35
N ILE A 108 1.41 -8.72 -5.04
CA ILE A 108 0.95 -9.75 -4.11
C ILE A 108 -0.07 -9.10 -3.20
N THR A 109 -1.29 -9.64 -3.19
CA THR A 109 -2.32 -9.15 -2.25
C THR A 109 -1.97 -9.62 -0.83
N ILE A 110 -1.96 -8.70 0.08
CA ILE A 110 -1.57 -8.99 1.46
C ILE A 110 -2.73 -8.83 2.45
#